data_db75b1817454a185686f3521295605c2
#
_entry.id   db75b1817454a185686f3521295605c2
#
_cell.length_a   1.000
_cell.length_b   1.000
_cell.length_c   1.000
_cell.angle_alpha   90.00
_cell.angle_beta   90.00
_cell.angle_gamma   90.00
#
_symmetry.space_group_name_H-M   'P 1'
#
loop_
_entity.id
_entity.type
_entity.pdbx_description
1 polymer ?
#
loop_
_entity_poly.entity_id
_entity_poly.type
_entity_poly.pdbx_seq_one_letter_code
_entity_poly.pdbx_strand_id
1 'polypeptide(L)'
;SFFILFLISCSDIVEEDEIFLSPDDLIEHSKEFKKEIISIENTIHVAIGYSLANSIMVEGESGRIIIDTTGTIETGREVRSAFDRINPFPIKAVIYTHNHGDHVFGAKAFGDDENTIVLAHEDTHEYINRILGILRSSKSKRSSRMFGIIPEEQIENNGIGAFLEIGKKNRSTSLVYPN
;
A
#
# COMPACT_ATOMS: atom_id res chain seq x y z
N SER A 1 58.32 -23.53 -32.06
CA SER A 1 57.96 -22.88 -30.79
C SER A 1 56.45 -22.76 -30.68
N PHE A 2 55.84 -23.61 -29.85
CA PHE A 2 54.39 -23.52 -29.50
C PHE A 2 54.24 -22.67 -28.27
N PHE A 3 53.57 -21.52 -28.39
CA PHE A 3 53.16 -20.69 -27.25
C PHE A 3 51.78 -21.20 -26.77
N ILE A 4 51.73 -21.82 -25.59
CA ILE A 4 50.49 -22.17 -24.91
C ILE A 4 50.08 -20.96 -24.07
N LEU A 5 49.01 -20.27 -24.47
CA LEU A 5 48.40 -19.20 -23.72
C LEU A 5 47.50 -19.83 -22.64
N PHE A 6 47.91 -19.79 -21.40
CA PHE A 6 47.07 -20.11 -20.25
C PHE A 6 46.12 -18.93 -19.99
N LEU A 7 44.89 -19.06 -20.39
CA LEU A 7 43.82 -18.19 -19.90
C LEU A 7 43.44 -18.63 -18.49
N ILE A 8 43.95 -17.93 -17.49
CA ILE A 8 43.45 -18.05 -16.13
C ILE A 8 42.13 -17.25 -16.08
N SER A 9 41.03 -17.96 -16.19
CA SER A 9 39.71 -17.39 -15.84
C SER A 9 39.64 -17.38 -14.33
N CYS A 10 39.88 -16.22 -13.73
CA CYS A 10 39.47 -15.96 -12.35
C CYS A 10 37.97 -15.72 -12.37
N SER A 11 37.19 -16.75 -12.25
CA SER A 11 35.82 -16.63 -11.78
C SER A 11 35.87 -16.70 -10.26
N ASP A 12 35.88 -15.54 -9.60
CA ASP A 12 35.48 -15.46 -8.22
C ASP A 12 34.01 -15.88 -8.19
N ILE A 13 33.78 -17.13 -7.86
CA ILE A 13 32.48 -17.62 -7.46
C ILE A 13 32.26 -16.93 -6.09
N VAL A 14 31.56 -15.80 -6.10
CA VAL A 14 30.91 -15.31 -4.91
C VAL A 14 29.84 -16.36 -4.64
N GLU A 15 30.07 -17.26 -3.67
CA GLU A 15 28.99 -18.01 -3.06
C GLU A 15 28.08 -16.95 -2.44
N GLU A 16 27.02 -16.57 -3.14
CA GLU A 16 25.87 -15.94 -2.49
C GLU A 16 25.36 -17.00 -1.49
N ASP A 17 25.62 -16.80 -0.22
CA ASP A 17 24.93 -17.53 0.82
C ASP A 17 23.43 -17.41 0.53
N GLU A 18 22.80 -18.48 0.06
CA GLU A 18 21.35 -18.56 -0.05
C GLU A 18 20.81 -18.37 1.37
N ILE A 19 20.35 -17.16 1.68
CA ILE A 19 19.71 -16.87 2.96
C ILE A 19 18.34 -17.57 2.92
N PHE A 20 18.30 -18.79 3.44
CA PHE A 20 17.05 -19.49 3.71
C PHE A 20 16.39 -18.85 4.92
N LEU A 21 15.39 -18.00 4.65
CA LEU A 21 14.54 -17.46 5.71
C LEU A 21 13.61 -18.56 6.23
N SER A 22 13.60 -18.74 7.53
CA SER A 22 12.66 -19.63 8.20
C SER A 22 11.28 -18.96 8.36
N PRO A 23 10.20 -19.71 8.65
CA PRO A 23 8.92 -19.11 9.04
C PRO A 23 9.03 -18.17 10.25
N ASP A 24 9.93 -18.46 11.18
CA ASP A 24 10.16 -17.63 12.37
C ASP A 24 10.80 -16.28 12.01
N ASP A 25 11.70 -16.25 11.02
CA ASP A 25 12.28 -15.01 10.49
C ASP A 25 11.20 -14.12 9.83
N LEU A 26 10.23 -14.73 9.14
CA LEU A 26 9.11 -14.01 8.55
C LEU A 26 8.19 -13.40 9.63
N ILE A 27 7.91 -14.14 10.70
CA ILE A 27 7.13 -13.65 11.83
C ILE A 27 7.86 -12.50 12.53
N GLU A 28 9.17 -12.62 12.73
CA GLU A 28 9.98 -11.55 13.32
C GLU A 28 9.98 -10.29 12.45
N HIS A 29 10.20 -10.43 11.14
CA HIS A 29 10.12 -9.34 10.17
C HIS A 29 8.75 -8.67 10.16
N SER A 30 7.66 -9.44 10.33
CA SER A 30 6.30 -8.89 10.37
C SER A 30 6.07 -7.93 11.52
N LYS A 31 6.87 -7.98 12.59
CA LYS A 31 6.79 -7.04 13.72
C LYS A 31 7.24 -5.62 13.35
N GLU A 32 7.96 -5.46 12.25
CA GLU A 32 8.34 -4.14 11.73
C GLU A 32 7.14 -3.37 11.18
N PHE A 33 6.08 -4.06 10.74
CA PHE A 33 4.87 -3.46 10.17
C PHE A 33 3.81 -3.11 11.21
N LYS A 34 4.23 -2.63 12.39
CA LYS A 34 3.28 -2.17 13.43
C LYS A 34 2.61 -0.85 13.04
N LYS A 35 1.36 -0.72 13.46
CA LYS A 35 0.58 0.51 13.25
C LYS A 35 1.19 1.66 14.03
N GLU A 36 1.63 2.68 13.32
CA GLU A 36 2.26 3.87 13.89
C GLU A 36 1.93 5.11 13.06
N ILE A 37 1.91 6.28 13.72
CA ILE A 37 1.88 7.59 13.04
C ILE A 37 3.24 8.24 13.22
N ILE A 38 3.94 8.44 12.12
CA ILE A 38 5.21 9.19 12.09
C ILE A 38 4.90 10.64 11.73
N SER A 39 5.31 11.57 12.57
CA SER A 39 5.14 13.01 12.33
C SER A 39 6.45 13.63 11.85
N ILE A 40 6.38 14.40 10.76
CA ILE A 40 7.50 15.10 10.13
C ILE A 40 7.18 16.59 10.16
N GLU A 41 8.11 17.41 10.67
CA GLU A 41 7.97 18.88 10.77
C GLU A 41 6.65 19.35 11.45
N ASN A 42 6.04 18.49 12.25
CA ASN A 42 4.76 18.73 12.94
C ASN A 42 3.56 19.06 12.04
N THR A 43 3.69 18.93 10.73
CA THR A 43 2.64 19.27 9.77
C THR A 43 2.33 18.14 8.79
N ILE A 44 3.18 17.13 8.74
CA ILE A 44 3.01 15.95 7.89
C ILE A 44 2.98 14.72 8.80
N HIS A 45 1.96 13.89 8.65
CA HIS A 45 1.75 12.71 9.47
C HIS A 45 1.54 11.49 8.57
N VAL A 46 2.37 10.47 8.72
CA VAL A 46 2.35 9.26 7.90
C VAL A 46 1.83 8.10 8.72
N ALA A 47 0.72 7.51 8.32
CA ALA A 47 0.18 6.29 8.90
C ALA A 47 0.84 5.08 8.23
N ILE A 48 1.69 4.37 8.96
CA ILE A 48 2.37 3.16 8.52
C ILE A 48 1.82 1.92 9.22
N GLY A 49 1.91 0.75 8.58
CA GLY A 49 1.50 -0.53 9.16
C GLY A 49 -0.02 -0.74 9.30
N TYR A 50 -0.84 0.18 8.89
CA TYR A 50 -2.31 0.04 8.91
C TYR A 50 -2.83 -0.78 7.73
N SER A 51 -2.22 -0.64 6.58
CA SER A 51 -2.53 -1.31 5.32
C SER A 51 -1.23 -1.56 4.55
N LEU A 52 -1.32 -2.19 3.38
CA LEU A 52 -0.17 -2.34 2.50
C LEU A 52 0.38 -0.98 2.09
N ALA A 53 -0.49 -0.07 1.65
CA ALA A 53 -0.11 1.31 1.34
C ALA A 53 -0.18 2.20 2.60
N ASN A 54 0.73 3.15 2.70
CA ASN A 54 0.68 4.20 3.70
C ASN A 54 -0.35 5.26 3.30
N SER A 55 -0.89 5.95 4.31
CA SER A 55 -1.71 7.16 4.11
C SER A 55 -1.03 8.34 4.78
N ILE A 56 -1.09 9.51 4.15
CA ILE A 56 -0.39 10.69 4.64
C ILE A 56 -1.41 11.80 4.88
N MET A 57 -1.32 12.45 6.03
CA MET A 57 -2.05 13.69 6.33
C MET A 57 -1.09 14.86 6.27
N VAL A 58 -1.49 15.90 5.55
CA VAL A 58 -0.80 17.20 5.52
C VAL A 58 -1.73 18.24 6.15
N GLU A 59 -1.24 18.95 7.17
CA GLU A 59 -1.98 20.00 7.85
C GLU A 59 -1.90 21.30 7.08
N GLY A 60 -3.03 22.01 6.99
CA GLY A 60 -3.13 23.37 6.51
C GLY A 60 -3.77 24.28 7.57
N GLU A 61 -3.81 25.58 7.33
CA GLU A 61 -4.34 26.59 8.29
C GLU A 61 -5.82 26.40 8.64
N SER A 62 -6.63 25.87 7.72
CA SER A 62 -8.09 25.74 7.90
C SER A 62 -8.64 24.37 7.54
N GLY A 63 -7.78 23.39 7.36
CA GLY A 63 -8.13 22.05 6.97
C GLY A 63 -6.91 21.20 6.72
N ARG A 64 -7.13 19.99 6.28
CA ARG A 64 -6.07 18.99 6.00
C ARG A 64 -6.29 18.32 4.67
N ILE A 65 -5.20 17.82 4.10
CA ILE A 65 -5.17 17.05 2.86
C ILE A 65 -4.77 15.62 3.22
N ILE A 66 -5.43 14.65 2.62
CA ILE A 66 -5.08 13.23 2.74
C ILE A 66 -4.49 12.75 1.42
N ILE A 67 -3.36 12.07 1.47
CA ILE A 67 -2.71 11.45 0.32
C ILE A 67 -2.78 9.94 0.51
N ASP A 68 -3.46 9.27 -0.40
CA ASP A 68 -3.82 7.85 -0.41
C ASP A 68 -4.69 7.41 0.80
N THR A 69 -5.55 6.43 0.58
CA THR A 69 -6.69 6.18 1.47
C THR A 69 -6.76 4.76 2.00
N THR A 70 -5.72 3.95 1.80
CA THR A 70 -5.69 2.52 2.14
C THR A 70 -6.56 1.64 1.24
N GLY A 71 -6.56 0.32 1.50
CA GLY A 71 -7.23 -0.67 0.67
C GLY A 71 -8.69 -0.95 1.03
N THR A 72 -9.15 -0.53 2.22
CA THR A 72 -10.52 -0.79 2.69
C THR A 72 -11.07 0.38 3.49
N ILE A 73 -12.40 0.47 3.55
CA ILE A 73 -13.09 1.52 4.32
C ILE A 73 -12.78 1.39 5.81
N GLU A 74 -12.70 0.16 6.31
CA GLU A 74 -12.44 -0.14 7.72
C GLU A 74 -11.06 0.38 8.13
N THR A 75 -10.03 0.06 7.35
CA THR A 75 -8.66 0.55 7.60
C THR A 75 -8.57 2.05 7.41
N GLY A 76 -9.25 2.59 6.39
CA GLY A 76 -9.36 4.04 6.20
C GLY A 76 -9.96 4.74 7.42
N ARG A 77 -10.99 4.16 8.06
CA ARG A 77 -11.57 4.70 9.31
C ARG A 77 -10.59 4.63 10.49
N GLU A 78 -9.83 3.56 10.60
CA GLU A 78 -8.79 3.45 11.63
C GLU A 78 -7.73 4.55 11.46
N VAL A 79 -7.23 4.74 10.24
CA VAL A 79 -6.27 5.79 9.90
C VAL A 79 -6.87 7.18 10.14
N ARG A 80 -8.08 7.43 9.64
CA ARG A 80 -8.78 8.70 9.89
C ARG A 80 -8.90 8.99 11.39
N SER A 81 -9.31 8.01 12.18
CA SER A 81 -9.41 8.17 13.63
C SER A 81 -8.07 8.48 14.29
N ALA A 82 -6.96 7.95 13.76
CA ALA A 82 -5.62 8.28 14.23
C ALA A 82 -5.24 9.72 13.88
N PHE A 83 -5.53 10.17 12.67
CA PHE A 83 -5.30 11.54 12.22
C PHE A 83 -6.20 12.56 12.94
N ASP A 84 -7.47 12.22 13.20
CA ASP A 84 -8.42 13.09 13.92
C ASP A 84 -7.96 13.38 15.35
N ARG A 85 -7.19 12.51 15.99
CA ARG A 85 -6.59 12.74 17.31
C ARG A 85 -5.45 13.76 17.28
N ILE A 86 -4.81 13.94 16.11
CA ILE A 86 -3.71 14.89 15.92
C ILE A 86 -4.29 16.25 15.50
N ASN A 87 -5.10 16.23 14.45
CA ASN A 87 -5.73 17.42 13.91
C ASN A 87 -7.19 17.11 13.51
N PRO A 88 -8.20 17.67 14.20
CA PRO A 88 -9.62 17.43 13.91
C PRO A 88 -10.18 18.32 12.81
N PHE A 89 -9.38 19.13 12.13
CA PHE A 89 -9.86 20.02 11.07
C PHE A 89 -10.49 19.23 9.90
N PRO A 90 -11.39 19.86 9.14
CA PRO A 90 -12.04 19.20 8.03
C PRO A 90 -11.03 18.77 6.95
N ILE A 91 -11.31 17.63 6.31
CA ILE A 91 -10.55 17.18 5.15
C ILE A 91 -11.02 18.00 3.95
N LYS A 92 -10.12 18.78 3.36
CA LYS A 92 -10.38 19.62 2.18
C LYS A 92 -10.16 18.90 0.88
N ALA A 93 -9.15 18.02 0.85
CA ALA A 93 -8.85 17.24 -0.34
C ALA A 93 -8.35 15.85 0.01
N VAL A 94 -8.61 14.92 -0.87
CA VAL A 94 -7.99 13.60 -0.94
C VAL A 94 -7.23 13.53 -2.26
N ILE A 95 -5.99 13.09 -2.23
CA ILE A 95 -5.13 12.95 -3.41
C ILE A 95 -4.79 11.47 -3.59
N TYR A 96 -5.05 10.92 -4.76
CA TYR A 96 -4.56 9.59 -5.12
C TYR A 96 -3.23 9.71 -5.86
N THR A 97 -2.20 9.06 -5.35
CA THR A 97 -0.89 9.01 -6.03
C THR A 97 -0.98 8.20 -7.32
N HIS A 98 -1.78 7.13 -7.30
CA HIS A 98 -2.02 6.27 -8.46
C HIS A 98 -3.27 5.39 -8.27
N ASN A 99 -3.55 4.55 -9.23
CA ASN A 99 -4.79 3.80 -9.41
C ASN A 99 -4.86 2.43 -8.71
N HIS A 100 -3.89 2.04 -7.90
CA HIS A 100 -3.95 0.76 -7.20
C HIS A 100 -4.97 0.77 -6.05
N GLY A 101 -5.60 -0.38 -5.82
CA GLY A 101 -6.71 -0.49 -4.88
C GLY A 101 -6.35 -0.18 -3.43
N ASP A 102 -5.15 -0.54 -3.02
CA ASP A 102 -4.60 -0.27 -1.69
C ASP A 102 -4.34 1.23 -1.42
N HIS A 103 -4.44 2.08 -2.44
CA HIS A 103 -4.33 3.53 -2.35
C HIS A 103 -5.69 4.25 -2.43
N VAL A 104 -6.69 3.63 -3.06
CA VAL A 104 -7.93 4.35 -3.41
C VAL A 104 -9.21 3.77 -2.82
N PHE A 105 -9.24 2.49 -2.40
CA PHE A 105 -10.49 1.83 -2.01
C PHE A 105 -10.98 2.14 -0.59
N GLY A 106 -10.18 2.80 0.22
CA GLY A 106 -10.58 3.31 1.54
C GLY A 106 -11.17 4.74 1.49
N ALA A 107 -11.25 5.35 0.32
CA ALA A 107 -11.56 6.77 0.13
C ALA A 107 -12.84 7.24 0.83
N LYS A 108 -13.88 6.41 0.86
CA LYS A 108 -15.13 6.74 1.55
C LYS A 108 -14.96 7.03 3.05
N ALA A 109 -13.90 6.54 3.66
CA ALA A 109 -13.59 6.86 5.05
C ALA A 109 -13.13 8.30 5.24
N PHE A 110 -12.61 8.96 4.19
CA PHE A 110 -12.02 10.30 4.26
C PHE A 110 -12.86 11.37 3.57
N GLY A 111 -13.64 11.00 2.56
CA GLY A 111 -14.38 11.92 1.72
C GLY A 111 -15.88 11.64 1.71
N ASP A 112 -16.54 11.74 2.86
CA ASP A 112 -18.00 11.57 2.97
C ASP A 112 -18.74 12.93 2.93
N ASP A 113 -18.00 14.02 2.73
CA ASP A 113 -18.50 15.38 2.71
C ASP A 113 -18.49 15.91 1.26
N GLU A 114 -19.59 16.50 0.81
CA GLU A 114 -19.71 17.15 -0.52
C GLU A 114 -18.66 18.23 -0.76
N ASN A 115 -18.01 18.70 0.30
CA ASN A 115 -16.96 19.72 0.25
C ASN A 115 -15.54 19.14 0.13
N THR A 116 -15.36 17.82 0.16
CA THR A 116 -14.05 17.19 -0.01
C THR A 116 -13.75 16.98 -1.49
N ILE A 117 -12.71 17.62 -1.99
CA ILE A 117 -12.26 17.46 -3.38
C ILE A 117 -11.41 16.18 -3.48
N VAL A 118 -11.63 15.37 -4.50
CA VAL A 118 -10.77 14.21 -4.80
C VAL A 118 -9.95 14.49 -6.04
N LEU A 119 -8.63 14.48 -5.89
CA LEU A 119 -7.67 14.79 -6.94
C LEU A 119 -6.87 13.55 -7.33
N ALA A 120 -6.64 13.39 -8.61
CA ALA A 120 -5.76 12.36 -9.17
C ALA A 120 -5.28 12.77 -10.56
N HIS A 121 -4.31 12.00 -11.12
CA HIS A 121 -3.96 12.14 -12.53
C HIS A 121 -5.18 11.83 -13.41
N GLU A 122 -5.31 12.50 -14.53
CA GLU A 122 -6.46 12.38 -15.45
C GLU A 122 -6.74 10.94 -15.90
N ASP A 123 -5.70 10.15 -16.12
CA ASP A 123 -5.82 8.72 -16.50
C ASP A 123 -6.29 7.81 -15.37
N THR A 124 -6.26 8.24 -14.12
CA THR A 124 -6.54 7.40 -12.95
C THR A 124 -7.94 6.80 -13.02
N HIS A 125 -8.93 7.59 -13.42
CA HIS A 125 -10.31 7.14 -13.55
C HIS A 125 -10.44 6.01 -14.59
N GLU A 126 -9.84 6.19 -15.77
CA GLU A 126 -9.87 5.16 -16.83
C GLU A 126 -9.20 3.88 -16.39
N TYR A 127 -8.00 3.98 -15.78
CA TYR A 127 -7.27 2.80 -15.30
C TYR A 127 -8.02 2.05 -14.22
N ILE A 128 -8.65 2.74 -13.27
CA ILE A 128 -9.48 2.10 -12.25
C ILE A 128 -10.64 1.33 -12.90
N ASN A 129 -11.36 1.95 -13.83
CA ASN A 129 -12.48 1.32 -14.53
C ASN A 129 -12.04 0.09 -15.34
N ARG A 130 -10.88 0.15 -15.99
CA ARG A 130 -10.31 -1.01 -16.70
C ARG A 130 -9.95 -2.14 -15.75
N ILE A 131 -9.37 -1.83 -14.60
CA ILE A 131 -8.96 -2.83 -13.61
C ILE A 131 -10.16 -3.51 -12.97
N LEU A 132 -11.18 -2.75 -12.59
CA LEU A 132 -12.39 -3.28 -11.97
C LEU A 132 -13.34 -3.94 -12.97
N GLY A 133 -13.28 -3.51 -14.23
CA GLY A 133 -14.09 -4.03 -15.34
C GLY A 133 -13.39 -5.16 -16.11
N ILE A 134 -12.93 -4.84 -17.30
CA ILE A 134 -12.43 -5.80 -18.30
C ILE A 134 -11.26 -6.64 -17.78
N LEU A 135 -10.34 -6.04 -17.02
CA LEU A 135 -9.13 -6.71 -16.55
C LEU A 135 -9.30 -7.47 -15.24
N ARG A 136 -10.44 -7.33 -14.55
CA ARG A 136 -10.65 -7.91 -13.21
C ARG A 136 -10.33 -9.41 -13.15
N SER A 137 -10.89 -10.19 -14.06
CA SER A 137 -10.68 -11.65 -14.08
C SER A 137 -9.22 -12.03 -14.34
N SER A 138 -8.58 -11.35 -15.30
CA SER A 138 -7.17 -11.61 -15.63
C SER A 138 -6.22 -11.21 -14.51
N LYS A 139 -6.47 -10.06 -13.87
CA LYS A 139 -5.68 -9.61 -12.71
C LYS A 139 -5.84 -10.52 -11.51
N SER A 140 -7.07 -10.96 -11.19
CA SER A 140 -7.31 -11.90 -10.10
C SER A 140 -6.56 -13.22 -10.30
N LYS A 141 -6.64 -13.80 -11.51
CA LYS A 141 -5.90 -15.03 -11.85
C LYS A 141 -4.38 -14.84 -11.75
N ARG A 142 -3.88 -13.70 -12.21
CA ARG A 142 -2.46 -13.36 -12.13
C ARG A 142 -2.01 -13.22 -10.68
N SER A 143 -2.73 -12.46 -9.86
CA SER A 143 -2.44 -12.29 -8.44
C SER A 143 -2.40 -13.62 -7.70
N SER A 144 -3.38 -14.49 -7.92
CA SER A 144 -3.41 -15.82 -7.31
C SER A 144 -2.19 -16.68 -7.70
N ARG A 145 -1.63 -16.48 -8.90
CA ARG A 145 -0.41 -17.19 -9.33
C ARG A 145 0.87 -16.57 -8.77
N MET A 146 0.88 -15.25 -8.57
CA MET A 146 2.07 -14.54 -8.08
C MET A 146 2.23 -14.67 -6.56
N PHE A 147 1.12 -14.56 -5.83
CA PHE A 147 1.12 -14.52 -4.36
C PHE A 147 0.66 -15.84 -3.72
N GLY A 148 0.28 -16.82 -4.54
CA GLY A 148 -0.30 -18.07 -4.08
C GLY A 148 -1.76 -17.92 -3.60
N ILE A 149 -2.34 -19.06 -3.22
CA ILE A 149 -3.63 -19.11 -2.53
C ILE A 149 -3.33 -19.57 -1.11
N ILE A 150 -2.95 -18.64 -0.28
CA ILE A 150 -2.62 -18.90 1.11
C ILE A 150 -3.87 -18.58 1.95
N PRO A 151 -4.27 -19.46 2.89
CA PRO A 151 -5.33 -19.16 3.84
C PRO A 151 -5.04 -17.85 4.59
N GLU A 152 -6.08 -17.04 4.83
CA GLU A 152 -5.93 -15.72 5.42
C GLU A 152 -5.18 -15.73 6.77
N GLU A 153 -5.42 -16.77 7.56
CA GLU A 153 -4.80 -17.00 8.86
C GLU A 153 -3.31 -17.34 8.80
N GLN A 154 -2.79 -17.63 7.61
CA GLN A 154 -1.38 -17.99 7.38
C GLN A 154 -0.60 -16.87 6.68
N ILE A 155 -1.26 -15.74 6.39
CA ILE A 155 -0.60 -14.60 5.74
C ILE A 155 0.02 -13.73 6.84
N GLU A 156 1.35 -13.74 6.91
CA GLU A 156 2.11 -12.91 7.85
C GLU A 156 2.31 -11.49 7.31
N ASN A 157 2.88 -11.36 6.11
CA ASN A 157 3.04 -10.08 5.41
C ASN A 157 3.18 -10.31 3.89
N ASN A 158 3.27 -9.24 3.12
CA ASN A 158 3.44 -9.32 1.66
C ASN A 158 4.90 -9.16 1.19
N GLY A 159 5.86 -9.13 2.10
CA GLY A 159 7.27 -8.89 1.79
C GLY A 159 7.61 -7.43 1.42
N ILE A 160 6.61 -6.60 1.15
CA ILE A 160 6.75 -5.17 0.81
C ILE A 160 6.03 -4.25 1.79
N GLY A 161 5.46 -4.80 2.84
CA GLY A 161 4.69 -4.07 3.86
C GLY A 161 3.71 -4.99 4.58
N ALA A 162 2.80 -4.40 5.34
CA ALA A 162 1.68 -5.10 5.94
C ALA A 162 0.86 -5.81 4.84
N PHE A 163 0.06 -6.80 5.22
CA PHE A 163 -0.65 -7.59 4.25
C PHE A 163 -1.79 -6.81 3.55
N LEU A 164 -2.11 -7.22 2.33
CA LEU A 164 -3.20 -6.67 1.54
C LEU A 164 -4.56 -7.12 2.10
N GLU A 165 -5.42 -6.16 2.45
CA GLU A 165 -6.72 -6.40 3.09
C GLU A 165 -7.87 -6.58 2.10
N ILE A 166 -7.67 -6.23 0.84
CA ILE A 166 -8.70 -6.25 -0.19
C ILE A 166 -9.19 -7.68 -0.41
N GLY A 167 -10.51 -7.86 -0.30
CA GLY A 167 -11.15 -9.17 -0.48
C GLY A 167 -11.31 -10.01 0.79
N LYS A 168 -10.81 -9.56 1.94
CA LYS A 168 -11.02 -10.23 3.22
C LYS A 168 -12.48 -10.17 3.67
N LYS A 169 -12.91 -11.17 4.45
CA LYS A 169 -14.22 -11.16 5.09
C LYS A 169 -14.37 -9.93 6.00
N ASN A 170 -15.55 -9.33 6.00
CA ASN A 170 -15.90 -8.14 6.80
C ASN A 170 -15.06 -6.88 6.46
N ARG A 171 -14.46 -6.84 5.28
CA ARG A 171 -13.80 -5.65 4.74
C ARG A 171 -14.55 -5.16 3.51
N SER A 172 -14.81 -3.87 3.46
CA SER A 172 -15.51 -3.22 2.36
C SER A 172 -14.59 -2.27 1.61
N THR A 173 -14.82 -2.17 0.31
CA THR A 173 -14.10 -1.25 -0.56
C THR A 173 -15.07 -0.28 -1.18
N SER A 174 -14.68 0.96 -1.32
CA SER A 174 -15.45 1.96 -2.05
C SER A 174 -14.51 2.93 -2.72
N LEU A 175 -14.80 3.20 -3.98
CA LEU A 175 -14.09 4.20 -4.75
C LEU A 175 -14.89 5.50 -4.74
N VAL A 176 -14.19 6.59 -4.46
CA VAL A 176 -14.68 7.94 -4.75
C VAL A 176 -13.90 8.42 -5.98
N TYR A 177 -14.61 8.75 -7.05
CA TYR A 177 -13.98 9.21 -8.27
C TYR A 177 -13.41 10.62 -8.09
N PRO A 178 -12.27 10.92 -8.73
CA PRO A 178 -11.75 12.29 -8.79
C PRO A 178 -12.78 13.24 -9.42
N ASN A 179 -12.84 14.46 -8.89
CA ASN A 179 -13.73 15.54 -9.33
C ASN A 179 -13.19 16.21 -10.60
#